data_52de6df7f1b3c353d053b0610bd06751
#
_entry.id   52de6df7f1b3c353d053b0610bd06751
#
_cell.length_a   1.000
_cell.length_b   1.000
_cell.length_c   1.000
_cell.angle_alpha   90.00
_cell.angle_beta   90.00
_cell.angle_gamma   90.00
#
_symmetry.space_group_name_H-M   'P 1'
#
loop_
_entity.id
_entity.type
_entity.pdbx_description
1 polymer ?
#
loop_
_entity_poly.entity_id
_entity_poly.type
_entity_poly.pdbx_seq_one_letter_code
_entity_poly.pdbx_strand_id
1 'polypeptide(L)'
;MWVRRSMVIETEGGFWIVLGLMVLLFPLRISCGIVLAAAIHELGHVTALVLCGGRVRRIRLHPGGAEIHAAPLPPGRELLCILAGPAAGSLTALAWQVFPELAAAGVVQTAFNLLPLPGLDGGRMVRNICCKLRRFGVQ
;
A
#
# COMPACT_ATOMS: atom_id res chain seq x y z
N MET A 1 -21.10 20.16 16.78
CA MET A 1 -20.09 20.86 15.94
C MET A 1 -19.13 19.83 15.35
N TRP A 2 -19.38 19.37 14.10
CA TRP A 2 -18.58 18.33 13.45
C TRP A 2 -17.35 18.99 12.83
N VAL A 3 -16.22 18.87 13.51
CA VAL A 3 -14.92 19.26 12.90
C VAL A 3 -14.59 18.22 11.84
N ARG A 4 -14.77 18.55 10.57
CA ARG A 4 -14.16 17.82 9.44
C ARG A 4 -12.65 17.98 9.58
N ARG A 5 -11.97 17.02 10.21
CA ARG A 5 -10.52 16.96 10.10
C ARG A 5 -10.22 16.57 8.65
N SER A 6 -9.70 17.52 7.89
CA SER A 6 -9.21 17.30 6.53
C SER A 6 -8.12 16.23 6.54
N MET A 7 -8.15 15.36 5.54
CA MET A 7 -7.05 14.43 5.26
C MET A 7 -5.78 15.25 4.97
N VAL A 8 -4.69 14.90 5.62
CA VAL A 8 -3.39 15.58 5.43
C VAL A 8 -2.50 14.68 4.58
N ILE A 9 -1.91 15.24 3.53
CA ILE A 9 -0.89 14.58 2.71
C ILE A 9 0.44 15.26 3.03
N GLU A 10 1.40 14.49 3.49
CA GLU A 10 2.76 14.95 3.81
C GLU A 10 3.75 14.28 2.86
N THR A 11 4.75 15.02 2.40
CA THR A 11 5.83 14.51 1.56
C THR A 11 7.17 14.77 2.21
N GLU A 12 8.03 13.78 2.24
CA GLU A 12 9.42 13.93 2.68
C GLU A 12 10.32 14.33 1.51
N GLY A 13 11.36 15.11 1.79
CA GLY A 13 12.34 15.49 0.77
C GLY A 13 12.99 14.31 0.08
N GLY A 14 13.24 13.21 0.83
CA GLY A 14 13.78 11.97 0.29
C GLY A 14 12.90 11.29 -0.76
N PHE A 15 11.58 11.43 -0.67
CA PHE A 15 10.65 10.94 -1.70
C PHE A 15 10.92 11.59 -3.06
N TRP A 16 11.10 12.91 -3.10
CA TRP A 16 11.38 13.64 -4.33
C TRP A 16 12.74 13.30 -4.92
N ILE A 17 13.75 13.07 -4.06
CA ILE A 17 15.08 12.64 -4.49
C ILE A 17 15.00 11.27 -5.16
N VAL A 18 14.34 10.28 -4.55
CA VAL A 18 14.17 8.93 -5.12
C VAL A 18 13.39 8.99 -6.42
N LEU A 19 12.30 9.75 -6.47
CA LEU A 19 11.52 9.94 -7.69
C LEU A 19 12.34 10.57 -8.81
N GLY A 20 13.11 11.62 -8.51
CA GLY A 20 13.99 12.29 -9.48
C GLY A 20 15.08 11.36 -10.00
N LEU A 21 15.75 10.60 -9.11
CA LEU A 21 16.75 9.60 -9.51
C LEU A 21 16.14 8.51 -10.37
N MET A 22 14.94 8.04 -10.05
CA MET A 22 14.26 7.03 -10.82
C MET A 22 13.98 7.50 -12.26
N VAL A 23 13.47 8.74 -12.44
CA VAL A 23 13.22 9.31 -13.76
C VAL A 23 14.51 9.59 -14.53
N LEU A 24 15.62 9.90 -13.82
CA LEU A 24 16.93 10.14 -14.43
C LEU A 24 17.61 8.84 -14.89
N LEU A 25 17.49 7.76 -14.10
CA LEU A 25 18.22 6.51 -14.33
C LEU A 25 17.46 5.49 -15.19
N PHE A 26 16.14 5.58 -15.25
CA PHE A 26 15.30 4.63 -15.99
C PHE A 26 14.52 5.32 -17.11
N PRO A 27 14.23 4.60 -18.21
CA PRO A 27 13.31 5.09 -19.25
C PRO A 27 11.97 5.52 -18.66
N LEU A 28 11.39 6.60 -19.19
CA LEU A 28 10.15 7.18 -18.68
C LEU A 28 9.00 6.16 -18.56
N ARG A 29 8.90 5.22 -19.50
CA ARG A 29 7.89 4.15 -19.46
C ARG A 29 8.04 3.26 -18.22
N ILE A 30 9.26 2.89 -17.86
CA ILE A 30 9.55 2.07 -16.66
C ILE A 30 9.22 2.89 -15.42
N SER A 31 9.67 4.14 -15.34
CA SER A 31 9.38 5.03 -14.21
C SER A 31 7.87 5.24 -14.02
N CYS A 32 7.13 5.48 -15.09
CA CYS A 32 5.66 5.56 -15.05
C CYS A 32 5.02 4.25 -14.61
N GLY A 33 5.50 3.11 -15.11
CA GLY A 33 5.01 1.78 -14.71
C GLY A 33 5.16 1.55 -13.21
N ILE A 34 6.33 1.87 -12.64
CA ILE A 34 6.61 1.72 -11.20
C ILE A 34 5.71 2.64 -10.37
N VAL A 35 5.60 3.93 -10.74
CA VAL A 35 4.77 4.89 -10.00
C VAL A 35 3.29 4.52 -10.05
N LEU A 36 2.79 4.11 -11.21
CA LEU A 36 1.40 3.68 -11.37
C LEU A 36 1.12 2.39 -10.60
N ALA A 37 2.04 1.41 -10.61
CA ALA A 37 1.92 0.19 -9.83
C ALA A 37 1.82 0.51 -8.34
N ALA A 38 2.70 1.39 -7.83
CA ALA A 38 2.66 1.85 -6.45
C ALA A 38 1.34 2.55 -6.12
N ALA A 39 0.88 3.46 -6.98
CA ALA A 39 -0.39 4.16 -6.78
C ALA A 39 -1.59 3.20 -6.76
N ILE A 40 -1.65 2.22 -7.66
CA ILE A 40 -2.73 1.21 -7.69
C ILE A 40 -2.72 0.37 -6.43
N HIS A 41 -1.55 -0.06 -5.96
CA HIS A 41 -1.39 -0.81 -4.73
C HIS A 41 -1.93 -0.03 -3.52
N GLU A 42 -1.49 1.22 -3.33
CA GLU A 42 -1.95 2.07 -2.23
C GLU A 42 -3.45 2.41 -2.31
N LEU A 43 -3.96 2.63 -3.52
CA LEU A 43 -5.40 2.82 -3.74
C LEU A 43 -6.21 1.59 -3.34
N GLY A 44 -5.67 0.38 -3.50
CA GLY A 44 -6.27 -0.85 -2.99
C GLY A 44 -6.51 -0.77 -1.47
N HIS A 45 -5.48 -0.39 -0.70
CA HIS A 45 -5.58 -0.22 0.75
C HIS A 45 -6.59 0.86 1.14
N VAL A 46 -6.52 2.04 0.49
CA VAL A 46 -7.45 3.16 0.77
C VAL A 46 -8.88 2.78 0.47
N THR A 47 -9.13 2.13 -0.67
CA THR A 47 -10.47 1.70 -1.08
C THR A 47 -11.07 0.73 -0.08
N ALA A 48 -10.33 -0.32 0.29
CA ALA A 48 -10.77 -1.28 1.28
C ALA A 48 -11.00 -0.64 2.66
N LEU A 49 -10.12 0.28 3.06
CA LEU A 49 -10.26 1.02 4.32
C LEU A 49 -11.58 1.79 4.36
N VAL A 50 -11.90 2.54 3.29
CA VAL A 50 -13.14 3.33 3.19
C VAL A 50 -14.36 2.41 3.17
N LEU A 51 -14.33 1.32 2.39
CA LEU A 51 -15.41 0.33 2.32
C LEU A 51 -15.66 -0.36 3.67
N CYS A 52 -14.59 -0.57 4.47
CA CYS A 52 -14.69 -1.09 5.83
C CYS A 52 -15.18 -0.04 6.86
N GLY A 53 -15.54 1.17 6.43
CA GLY A 53 -15.98 2.25 7.31
C GLY A 53 -14.86 3.00 8.02
N GLY A 54 -13.60 2.74 7.63
CA GLY A 54 -12.42 3.47 8.13
C GLY A 54 -12.31 4.87 7.53
N ARG A 55 -11.43 5.67 8.11
CA ARG A 55 -11.13 7.02 7.62
C ARG A 55 -9.63 7.22 7.57
N VAL A 56 -9.13 7.64 6.39
CA VAL A 56 -7.75 8.07 6.25
C VAL A 56 -7.57 9.39 7.00
N ARG A 57 -6.57 9.43 7.87
CA ARG A 57 -6.21 10.63 8.64
C ARG A 57 -5.04 11.36 8.02
N ARG A 58 -4.05 10.60 7.55
CA ARG A 58 -2.81 11.11 6.98
C ARG A 58 -2.26 10.12 5.96
N ILE A 59 -1.70 10.64 4.89
CA ILE A 59 -0.87 9.91 3.93
C ILE A 59 0.50 10.55 3.96
N ARG A 60 1.55 9.78 4.22
CA ARG A 60 2.93 10.25 4.25
C ARG A 60 3.70 9.56 3.13
N LEU A 61 4.22 10.37 2.20
CA LEU A 61 5.08 9.90 1.14
C LEU A 61 6.54 10.00 1.59
N HIS A 62 7.23 8.87 1.62
CA HIS A 62 8.63 8.76 2.04
C HIS A 62 9.43 7.95 1.00
N PRO A 63 10.76 7.87 1.08
CA PRO A 63 11.60 7.19 0.09
C PRO A 63 11.22 5.72 -0.19
N GLY A 64 10.64 5.03 0.78
CA GLY A 64 10.20 3.64 0.65
C GLY A 64 8.76 3.45 0.16
N GLY A 65 8.04 4.53 -0.19
CA GLY A 65 6.66 4.47 -0.67
C GLY A 65 5.69 5.38 0.08
N ALA A 66 4.44 4.95 0.25
CA ALA A 66 3.43 5.69 0.99
C ALA A 66 3.04 4.97 2.29
N GLU A 67 2.83 5.73 3.35
CA GLU A 67 2.33 5.24 4.63
C GLU A 67 0.95 5.84 4.91
N ILE A 68 -0.06 4.98 5.03
CA ILE A 68 -1.44 5.39 5.26
C ILE A 68 -1.76 5.26 6.75
N HIS A 69 -1.95 6.39 7.41
CA HIS A 69 -2.40 6.45 8.80
C HIS A 69 -3.93 6.53 8.86
N ALA A 70 -4.53 5.54 9.50
CA ALA A 70 -5.97 5.44 9.69
C ALA A 70 -6.33 5.16 11.15
N ALA A 71 -7.60 5.31 11.49
CA ALA A 71 -8.09 4.83 12.77
C ALA A 71 -8.04 3.29 12.81
N PRO A 72 -7.77 2.68 13.99
CA PRO A 72 -7.78 1.23 14.12
C PRO A 72 -9.11 0.63 13.69
N LEU A 73 -9.05 -0.48 12.95
CA LEU A 73 -10.19 -1.29 12.55
C LEU A 73 -10.23 -2.59 13.37
N PRO A 74 -11.40 -3.24 13.47
CA PRO A 74 -11.48 -4.61 13.99
C PRO A 74 -10.55 -5.55 13.20
N PRO A 75 -9.93 -6.56 13.85
CA PRO A 75 -8.88 -7.39 13.23
C PRO A 75 -9.27 -8.05 11.90
N GLY A 76 -10.55 -8.47 11.74
CA GLY A 76 -11.04 -9.04 10.48
C GLY A 76 -11.09 -8.03 9.34
N ARG A 77 -11.53 -6.80 9.62
CA ARG A 77 -11.57 -5.72 8.62
C ARG A 77 -10.17 -5.18 8.31
N GLU A 78 -9.30 -5.15 9.33
CA GLU A 78 -7.90 -4.75 9.14
C GLU A 78 -7.19 -5.71 8.17
N LEU A 79 -7.41 -7.02 8.29
CA LEU A 79 -6.83 -8.02 7.39
C LEU A 79 -7.30 -7.82 5.94
N LEU A 80 -8.58 -7.52 5.72
CA LEU A 80 -9.10 -7.20 4.38
C LEU A 80 -8.40 -5.97 3.79
N CYS A 81 -8.18 -4.93 4.59
CA CYS A 81 -7.45 -3.75 4.15
C CYS A 81 -6.00 -4.07 3.79
N ILE A 82 -5.31 -4.92 4.58
CA ILE A 82 -3.93 -5.33 4.31
C ILE A 82 -3.83 -6.11 2.98
N LEU A 83 -4.77 -7.01 2.71
CA LEU A 83 -4.76 -7.83 1.49
C LEU A 83 -5.18 -7.07 0.24
N ALA A 84 -5.92 -5.98 0.37
CA ALA A 84 -6.46 -5.23 -0.76
C ALA A 84 -5.38 -4.56 -1.62
N GLY A 85 -4.28 -4.08 -1.01
CA GLY A 85 -3.13 -3.54 -1.75
C GLY A 85 -2.48 -4.58 -2.65
N PRO A 86 -2.00 -5.72 -2.09
CA PRO A 86 -1.47 -6.82 -2.89
C PRO A 86 -2.45 -7.34 -3.96
N ALA A 87 -3.75 -7.42 -3.65
CA ALA A 87 -4.76 -7.81 -4.63
C ALA A 87 -4.84 -6.82 -5.80
N ALA A 88 -4.92 -5.51 -5.50
CA ALA A 88 -4.94 -4.46 -6.52
C ALA A 88 -3.65 -4.45 -7.35
N GLY A 89 -2.48 -4.60 -6.71
CA GLY A 89 -1.19 -4.71 -7.38
C GLY A 89 -1.12 -5.92 -8.31
N SER A 90 -1.65 -7.07 -7.89
CA SER A 90 -1.70 -8.29 -8.73
C SER A 90 -2.57 -8.11 -9.98
N LEU A 91 -3.64 -7.33 -9.91
CA LEU A 91 -4.51 -7.05 -11.06
C LEU A 91 -3.78 -6.28 -12.18
N THR A 92 -2.68 -5.59 -11.88
CA THR A 92 -1.87 -4.93 -12.92
C THR A 92 -1.29 -5.91 -13.93
N ALA A 93 -1.15 -7.20 -13.57
CA ALA A 93 -0.71 -8.25 -14.48
C ALA A 93 -1.61 -8.37 -15.72
N LEU A 94 -2.88 -8.00 -15.62
CA LEU A 94 -3.81 -7.99 -16.77
C LEU A 94 -3.43 -6.97 -17.84
N ALA A 95 -2.63 -5.96 -17.48
CA ALA A 95 -2.14 -4.95 -18.42
C ALA A 95 -0.93 -5.40 -19.25
N TRP A 96 -0.47 -6.65 -19.11
CA TRP A 96 0.77 -7.15 -19.73
C TRP A 96 0.90 -6.87 -21.23
N GLN A 97 -0.19 -6.99 -21.99
CA GLN A 97 -0.15 -6.78 -23.43
C GLN A 97 -0.12 -5.31 -23.86
N VAL A 98 -0.61 -4.41 -23.01
CA VAL A 98 -0.75 -2.97 -23.30
C VAL A 98 0.37 -2.17 -22.64
N PHE A 99 0.67 -2.49 -21.38
CA PHE A 99 1.68 -1.78 -20.59
C PHE A 99 2.48 -2.79 -19.74
N PRO A 100 3.42 -3.51 -20.35
CA PRO A 100 4.19 -4.56 -19.67
C PRO A 100 5.02 -4.04 -18.49
N GLU A 101 5.50 -2.80 -18.56
CA GLU A 101 6.26 -2.19 -17.46
C GLU A 101 5.40 -2.01 -16.19
N LEU A 102 4.13 -1.63 -16.34
CA LEU A 102 3.17 -1.56 -15.23
C LEU A 102 2.89 -2.96 -14.67
N ALA A 103 2.64 -3.93 -15.54
CA ALA A 103 2.35 -5.30 -15.12
C ALA A 103 3.52 -5.92 -14.36
N ALA A 104 4.74 -5.79 -14.88
CA ALA A 104 5.95 -6.29 -14.24
C ALA A 104 6.21 -5.60 -12.90
N ALA A 105 6.12 -4.26 -12.86
CA ALA A 105 6.31 -3.49 -11.64
C ALA A 105 5.30 -3.88 -10.55
N GLY A 106 4.02 -4.03 -10.88
CA GLY A 106 2.99 -4.39 -9.93
C GLY A 106 3.14 -5.81 -9.38
N VAL A 107 3.52 -6.78 -10.22
CA VAL A 107 3.79 -8.16 -9.77
C VAL A 107 5.00 -8.19 -8.82
N VAL A 108 6.11 -7.54 -9.20
CA VAL A 108 7.33 -7.47 -8.37
C VAL A 108 7.04 -6.78 -7.05
N GLN A 109 6.36 -5.62 -7.09
CA GLN A 109 5.99 -4.89 -5.87
C GLN A 109 5.07 -5.70 -4.96
N THR A 110 4.08 -6.40 -5.53
CA THR A 110 3.18 -7.27 -4.76
C THR A 110 3.94 -8.40 -4.09
N ALA A 111 4.83 -9.09 -4.82
CA ALA A 111 5.66 -10.16 -4.27
C ALA A 111 6.54 -9.64 -3.12
N PHE A 112 7.15 -8.46 -3.30
CA PHE A 112 7.97 -7.82 -2.27
C PHE A 112 7.16 -7.44 -1.03
N ASN A 113 5.98 -6.82 -1.22
CA ASN A 113 5.13 -6.39 -0.10
C ASN A 113 4.52 -7.57 0.69
N LEU A 114 4.40 -8.75 0.10
CA LEU A 114 3.96 -9.96 0.80
C LEU A 114 5.05 -10.63 1.67
N LEU A 115 6.30 -10.17 1.60
CA LEU A 115 7.34 -10.68 2.50
C LEU A 115 6.99 -10.37 3.96
N PRO A 116 7.23 -11.32 4.88
CA PRO A 116 6.90 -11.17 6.31
C PRO A 116 7.90 -10.27 7.05
N LEU A 117 8.19 -9.10 6.48
CA LEU A 117 9.14 -8.13 7.04
C LEU A 117 8.42 -6.96 7.70
N PRO A 118 8.98 -6.36 8.76
CA PRO A 118 8.44 -5.16 9.39
C PRO A 118 8.32 -4.02 8.36
N GLY A 119 7.17 -3.34 8.37
CA GLY A 119 6.89 -2.23 7.44
C GLY A 119 6.18 -2.65 6.14
N LEU A 120 6.23 -3.93 5.76
CA LEU A 120 5.52 -4.47 4.59
C LEU A 120 4.15 -5.08 4.97
N ASP A 121 3.29 -5.27 3.99
CA ASP A 121 1.95 -5.82 4.20
C ASP A 121 1.98 -7.26 4.73
N GLY A 122 2.92 -8.08 4.25
CA GLY A 122 3.14 -9.44 4.76
C GLY A 122 3.47 -9.45 6.26
N GLY A 123 4.32 -8.54 6.73
CA GLY A 123 4.63 -8.40 8.16
C GLY A 123 3.41 -7.93 8.98
N ARG A 124 2.61 -7.00 8.43
CA ARG A 124 1.35 -6.56 9.05
C ARG A 124 0.32 -7.70 9.12
N MET A 125 0.22 -8.50 8.06
CA MET A 125 -0.64 -9.68 7.99
C MET A 125 -0.28 -10.71 9.07
N VAL A 126 1.00 -11.09 9.17
CA VAL A 126 1.48 -12.04 10.19
C VAL A 126 1.16 -11.54 11.59
N ARG A 127 1.45 -10.26 11.88
CA ARG A 127 1.14 -9.66 13.18
C ARG A 127 -0.36 -9.69 13.51
N ASN A 128 -1.23 -9.36 12.54
CA ASN A 128 -2.68 -9.39 12.71
C ASN A 128 -3.18 -10.80 13.02
N ILE A 129 -2.69 -11.81 12.29
CA ILE A 129 -3.04 -13.22 12.50
C ILE A 129 -2.55 -13.71 13.88
N CYS A 130 -1.30 -13.42 14.25
CA CYS A 130 -0.76 -13.80 15.55
C CYS A 130 -1.54 -13.17 16.72
N CYS A 131 -1.90 -11.88 16.61
CA CYS A 131 -2.73 -11.21 17.62
C CYS A 131 -4.11 -11.85 17.74
N LYS A 132 -4.70 -12.29 16.62
CA LYS A 132 -5.98 -12.97 16.59
C LYS A 132 -5.90 -14.35 17.26
N LEU A 133 -4.87 -15.15 16.92
CA LEU A 133 -4.66 -16.47 17.53
C LEU A 133 -4.44 -16.39 19.04
N ARG A 134 -3.68 -15.41 19.53
CA ARG A 134 -3.49 -15.21 20.98
C ARG A 134 -4.80 -14.90 21.71
N ARG A 135 -5.73 -14.19 21.10
CA ARG A 135 -7.05 -13.91 21.70
C ARG A 135 -7.95 -15.15 21.80
N PHE A 136 -7.76 -16.12 20.90
CA PHE A 136 -8.52 -17.39 20.94
C PHE A 136 -7.82 -18.48 21.76
N GLY A 137 -6.53 -18.39 22.03
CA GLY A 137 -5.75 -19.37 22.78
C GLY A 137 -5.66 -19.11 24.30
N VAL A 138 -6.25 -18.03 24.78
CA VAL A 138 -6.31 -17.68 26.23
C VAL A 138 -7.76 -17.88 26.72
N GLN A 139 -8.27 -19.11 26.61
CA GLN A 139 -9.40 -19.61 27.36
C GLN A 139 -8.99 -20.88 28.08
#